data_394cfd8be68a7f81da6f9601a94f5321
#
_entry.id   394cfd8be68a7f81da6f9601a94f5321
#
_cell.length_a   1.000
_cell.length_b   1.000
_cell.length_c   1.000
_cell.angle_alpha   90.00
_cell.angle_beta   90.00
_cell.angle_gamma   90.00
#
_symmetry.space_group_name_H-M   'P 1'
#
loop_
_entity.id
_entity.type
_entity.pdbx_description
1 polymer ?
#
loop_
_entity_poly.entity_id
_entity_poly.type
_entity_poly.pdbx_seq_one_letter_code
_entity_poly.pdbx_strand_id
1 'polypeptide(L)' 'MIRKIHNAILRFRIAILHATYHRNMKRMETARQKLDIVEFKTYAYRAEDAWRKIVILTEKLK' A
#
# COMPACT_ATOMS: atom_id res chain seq x y z
N MET A 1 12.94 -5.34 24.63
CA MET A 1 13.85 -4.75 23.64
C MET A 1 13.65 -5.30 22.24
N ILE A 2 13.53 -6.62 22.08
CA ILE A 2 13.28 -7.23 20.77
C ILE A 2 11.95 -6.73 20.19
N ARG A 3 10.92 -6.54 21.05
CA ARG A 3 9.62 -6.04 20.61
C ARG A 3 9.69 -4.63 20.01
N LYS A 4 10.50 -3.74 20.58
CA LYS A 4 10.65 -2.37 20.08
C LYS A 4 11.28 -2.35 18.69
N ILE A 5 12.30 -3.19 18.48
CA ILE A 5 12.95 -3.31 17.18
C ILE A 5 11.98 -3.90 16.16
N HIS A 6 11.26 -4.95 16.54
CA HIS A 6 10.26 -5.58 15.68
C HIS A 6 9.17 -4.59 15.28
N ASN A 7 8.65 -3.83 16.25
CA ASN A 7 7.61 -2.82 15.98
C ASN A 7 8.14 -1.70 15.08
N ALA A 8 9.40 -1.28 15.26
CA ALA A 8 10.02 -0.27 14.41
C ALA A 8 10.10 -0.76 12.96
N ILE A 9 10.50 -2.01 12.77
CA ILE A 9 10.55 -2.62 11.43
C ILE A 9 9.15 -2.68 10.81
N LEU A 10 8.14 -3.10 11.59
CA LEU A 10 6.76 -3.15 11.11
C LEU A 10 6.25 -1.77 10.70
N ARG A 11 6.52 -0.76 11.52
CA ARG A 11 6.12 0.62 11.21
C ARG A 11 6.80 1.13 9.94
N PHE A 12 8.07 0.79 9.77
CA PHE A 12 8.80 1.16 8.56
C PHE A 12 8.19 0.51 7.32
N ARG A 13 7.87 -0.77 7.40
CA ARG A 13 7.20 -1.49 6.31
C ARG A 13 5.83 -0.90 6.00
N ILE A 14 5.07 -0.56 7.03
CA ILE A 14 3.76 0.08 6.86
C ILE A 14 3.92 1.42 6.13
N ALA A 15 4.92 2.22 6.51
CA ALA A 15 5.17 3.51 5.85
C ALA A 15 5.50 3.33 4.37
N ILE A 16 6.31 2.32 4.02
CA ILE A 16 6.63 2.01 2.63
C ILE A 16 5.37 1.60 1.87
N LEU A 17 4.54 0.77 2.49
CA LEU A 17 3.29 0.31 1.87
C LEU A 17 2.30 1.47 1.66
N HIS A 18 2.24 2.42 2.60
CA HIS A 18 1.43 3.63 2.41
C HIS A 18 1.91 4.44 1.21
N ALA A 19 3.23 4.61 1.08
CA ALA A 19 3.79 5.32 -0.07
C ALA A 19 3.45 4.60 -1.38
N THR A 20 3.57 3.27 -1.39
CA THR A 20 3.22 2.44 -2.54
C THR A 20 1.73 2.57 -2.88
N TYR A 21 0.87 2.53 -1.86
CA TYR A 21 -0.57 2.68 -2.02
C TYR A 21 -0.91 4.03 -2.67
N HIS A 22 -0.36 5.12 -2.14
CA HIS A 22 -0.61 6.45 -2.66
C HIS A 22 -0.11 6.62 -4.10
N ARG A 23 1.05 6.04 -4.40
CA ARG A 23 1.60 6.08 -5.76
C ARG A 23 0.68 5.36 -6.73
N ASN A 24 0.19 4.19 -6.36
CA ASN A 24 -0.71 3.42 -7.22
C ASN A 24 -2.05 4.12 -7.37
N MET A 25 -2.54 4.78 -6.32
CA MET A 25 -3.77 5.57 -6.40
C MET A 25 -3.65 6.72 -7.38
N LYS A 26 -2.50 7.42 -7.38
CA LYS A 26 -2.25 8.49 -8.35
C LYS A 26 -2.22 7.96 -9.78
N ARG A 27 -1.54 6.85 -10.00
CA ARG A 27 -1.46 6.23 -11.32
C ARG A 27 -2.82 5.72 -11.79
N MET A 28 -3.59 5.17 -10.87
CA MET A 28 -4.96 4.74 -11.15
C MET A 28 -5.81 5.93 -11.62
N GLU A 29 -5.71 7.07 -10.93
CA GLU A 29 -6.45 8.27 -11.28
C GLU A 29 -6.04 8.78 -12.66
N THR A 30 -4.73 8.78 -12.96
CA THR A 30 -4.22 9.18 -14.27
C THR A 30 -4.75 8.25 -15.37
N ALA A 31 -4.76 6.94 -15.12
CA ALA A 31 -5.29 5.97 -16.07
C ALA A 31 -6.79 6.19 -16.31
N ARG A 32 -7.52 6.54 -15.25
CA ARG A 32 -8.96 6.84 -15.36
C ARG A 32 -9.18 8.06 -16.26
N GLN A 33 -8.38 9.10 -16.08
CA GLN A 33 -8.48 10.31 -16.91
C GLN A 33 -8.16 10.04 -18.38
N LYS A 34 -7.25 9.10 -18.63
CA LYS A 34 -6.89 8.69 -19.99
C LYS A 34 -7.86 7.66 -20.57
N LEU A 35 -8.81 7.20 -19.78
CA LEU A 35 -9.76 6.14 -20.16
C LEU A 35 -9.05 4.81 -20.47
N ASP A 36 -7.91 4.56 -19.84
CA ASP A 36 -7.17 3.31 -19.99
C ASP A 36 -7.64 2.32 -18.92
N ILE A 37 -8.60 1.49 -19.29
CA ILE A 37 -9.25 0.55 -18.38
C ILE A 37 -8.26 -0.51 -17.89
N VAL A 38 -7.34 -0.96 -18.75
CA VAL A 38 -6.36 -2.00 -18.38
C VAL A 38 -5.40 -1.47 -17.32
N GLU A 39 -4.83 -0.28 -17.53
CA GLU A 39 -3.96 0.34 -16.54
C GLU A 39 -4.71 0.65 -15.25
N PHE A 40 -5.94 1.15 -15.35
CA PHE A 40 -6.77 1.44 -14.19
C PHE A 40 -6.91 0.20 -13.31
N LYS A 41 -7.29 -0.94 -13.90
CA LYS A 41 -7.46 -2.19 -13.16
C LYS A 41 -6.16 -2.66 -12.53
N THR A 42 -5.05 -2.56 -13.28
CA THR A 42 -3.74 -2.97 -12.79
C THR A 42 -3.35 -2.21 -11.54
N TYR A 43 -3.47 -0.87 -11.57
CA TYR A 43 -3.10 -0.05 -10.42
C TYR A 43 -4.10 -0.17 -9.29
N ALA A 44 -5.37 -0.42 -9.59
CA ALA A 44 -6.37 -0.69 -8.56
C ALA A 44 -6.03 -1.96 -7.78
N TYR A 45 -5.63 -3.04 -8.48
CA TYR A 45 -5.19 -4.27 -7.83
C TYR A 45 -3.96 -4.06 -6.96
N ARG A 46 -2.97 -3.30 -7.47
CA ARG A 46 -1.76 -3.03 -6.71
C ARG A 46 -2.04 -2.21 -5.46
N ALA A 47 -2.92 -1.22 -5.57
CA ALA A 47 -3.33 -0.41 -4.43
C ALA A 47 -4.06 -1.28 -3.38
N GLU A 48 -4.98 -2.13 -3.82
CA GLU A 48 -5.70 -3.03 -2.93
C GLU A 48 -4.75 -4.00 -2.22
N ASP A 49 -3.79 -4.56 -2.95
CA ASP A 49 -2.80 -5.47 -2.38
C ASP A 49 -1.96 -4.76 -1.32
N ALA A 50 -1.50 -3.54 -1.60
CA ALA A 50 -0.74 -2.74 -0.63
C ALA A 50 -1.59 -2.46 0.62
N TRP A 51 -2.86 -2.14 0.45
CA TRP A 51 -3.77 -1.89 1.56
C TRP A 51 -3.96 -3.12 2.43
N ARG A 52 -4.15 -4.29 1.83
CA ARG A 52 -4.27 -5.55 2.58
C ARG A 52 -3.04 -5.80 3.44
N LYS A 53 -1.86 -5.58 2.87
CA LYS A 53 -0.61 -5.76 3.62
C LYS A 53 -0.51 -4.76 4.77
N ILE A 54 -0.96 -3.53 4.56
CA ILE A 54 -1.00 -2.52 5.63
C ILE A 54 -1.88 -3.00 6.78
N VAL A 55 -3.06 -3.50 6.47
CA VAL A 55 -4.00 -4.00 7.49
C VAL A 55 -3.39 -5.15 8.28
N ILE A 56 -2.79 -6.11 7.58
CA ILE A 56 -2.17 -7.28 8.22
C ILE A 56 -1.05 -6.84 9.16
N LEU A 57 -0.17 -5.96 8.70
CA LEU A 57 0.96 -5.48 9.51
C LEU A 57 0.50 -4.61 10.68
N THR A 58 -0.55 -3.82 10.47
CA THR A 58 -1.12 -2.98 11.53
C THR A 58 -1.69 -3.85 12.65
N GLU A 59 -2.33 -4.95 12.31
CA GLU A 59 -2.85 -5.89 13.32
C GLU A 59 -1.72 -6.52 14.14
N LYS A 60 -0.56 -6.76 13.54
CA LYS A 60 0.59 -7.31 14.26
C LYS A 60 1.16 -6.32 15.28
N LEU A 61 0.90 -5.02 15.12
CA LEU A 61 1.34 -4.01 16.09
C LEU A 61 0.48 -3.99 17.35
N LYS A 62 -0.72 -4.53 17.30
CA LYS A 62 -1.59 -4.64 18.47
C LYS A 62 -1.12 -5.79 19.33
#